data_92b4483271542505d7f4050c6ffc2248
#
_entry.id   92b4483271542505d7f4050c6ffc2248
#
_cell.length_a   1.000
_cell.length_b   1.000
_cell.length_c   1.000
_cell.angle_alpha   90.00
_cell.angle_beta   90.00
_cell.angle_gamma   90.00
#
_symmetry.space_group_name_H-M   'P 1'
#
loop_
_entity.id
_entity.type
_entity.pdbx_description
1 polymer ?
#
loop_
_entity_poly.entity_id
_entity_poly.type
_entity_poly.pdbx_seq_one_letter_code
_entity_poly.pdbx_strand_id
1 'polypeptide(L)'
;KRRQDIYPTWIHKILDQTYQQCLYGLHQLKTTPGNQDIHIVESEKTAIIMTFFFPHIIWLASGGSNGLQSFKFQALKGRTICLFPDQGKYDLWNEQMERLQFEYPSITFQPSSRECELWHEENILEKGDDIADYYLKNHNLRYDAPVSII
;
A
#
# COMPACT_ATOMS: atom_id res chain seq x y z
N LYS A 1 5.97 -43.31 9.41
CA LYS A 1 6.76 -42.11 9.01
C LYS A 1 5.82 -40.92 9.12
N ARG A 2 5.97 -40.03 10.15
CA ARG A 2 5.26 -38.77 10.25
C ARG A 2 5.66 -37.89 9.03
N ARG A 3 4.69 -37.40 8.26
CA ARG A 3 4.91 -36.32 7.31
C ARG A 3 5.48 -35.15 8.11
N GLN A 4 6.70 -34.73 7.82
CA GLN A 4 7.19 -33.44 8.26
C GLN A 4 6.33 -32.39 7.56
N ASP A 5 5.51 -31.69 8.33
CA ASP A 5 4.78 -30.53 7.82
C ASP A 5 5.82 -29.47 7.45
N ILE A 6 6.08 -29.33 6.16
CA ILE A 6 6.95 -28.26 5.63
C ILE A 6 6.09 -27.01 5.63
N TYR A 7 6.17 -26.23 6.72
CA TYR A 7 5.56 -24.90 6.76
C TYR A 7 6.43 -23.95 5.94
N PRO A 8 5.81 -23.08 5.12
CA PRO A 8 6.56 -22.05 4.41
C PRO A 8 7.29 -21.17 5.43
N THR A 9 8.59 -21.04 5.26
CA THR A 9 9.43 -20.24 6.15
C THR A 9 9.77 -18.93 5.43
N TRP A 10 9.59 -17.82 6.14
CA TRP A 10 9.97 -16.51 5.61
C TRP A 10 11.46 -16.46 5.36
N ILE A 11 11.86 -15.92 4.20
CA ILE A 11 13.27 -15.89 3.74
C ILE A 11 14.21 -15.25 4.79
N HIS A 12 13.75 -14.24 5.52
CA HIS A 12 14.54 -13.57 6.56
C HIS A 12 14.84 -14.47 7.78
N LYS A 13 14.13 -15.61 7.95
CA LYS A 13 14.43 -16.60 8.98
C LYS A 13 15.50 -17.61 8.54
N ILE A 14 15.76 -17.68 7.23
CA ILE A 14 16.73 -18.60 6.63
C ILE A 14 18.08 -17.89 6.46
N LEU A 15 18.03 -16.58 6.22
CA LEU A 15 19.22 -15.79 5.95
C LEU A 15 19.78 -15.26 7.27
N ASP A 16 21.08 -15.51 7.49
CA ASP A 16 21.82 -15.06 8.69
C ASP A 16 22.20 -13.57 8.61
N GLN A 17 21.22 -12.72 8.22
CA GLN A 17 21.41 -11.29 8.07
C GLN A 17 20.18 -10.53 8.59
N THR A 18 20.42 -9.36 9.14
CA THR A 18 19.36 -8.45 9.57
C THR A 18 18.76 -7.75 8.35
N TYR A 19 17.55 -8.15 7.98
CA TYR A 19 16.81 -7.50 6.89
C TYR A 19 15.85 -6.46 7.44
N GLN A 20 15.89 -5.27 6.86
CA GLN A 20 14.84 -4.28 7.04
C GLN A 20 13.89 -4.34 5.83
N GLN A 21 12.60 -4.51 6.11
CA GLN A 21 11.59 -4.45 5.07
C GLN A 21 11.42 -2.99 4.62
N CYS A 22 11.51 -2.75 3.32
CA CYS A 22 11.10 -1.47 2.75
C CYS A 22 9.59 -1.49 2.39
N LEU A 23 9.06 -0.35 1.95
CA LEU A 23 7.74 -0.30 1.33
C LEU A 23 7.77 -1.13 0.04
N TYR A 24 6.72 -1.93 -0.17
CA TYR A 24 6.55 -2.63 -1.44
C TYR A 24 6.43 -1.60 -2.58
N GLY A 25 7.00 -1.92 -3.73
CA GLY A 25 6.96 -1.00 -4.87
C GLY A 25 7.99 0.15 -4.84
N LEU A 26 8.80 0.29 -3.78
CA LEU A 26 9.76 1.39 -3.60
C LEU A 26 10.76 1.55 -4.77
N HIS A 27 11.06 0.46 -5.49
CA HIS A 27 11.94 0.47 -6.66
C HIS A 27 11.45 1.39 -7.78
N GLN A 28 10.14 1.66 -7.86
CA GLN A 28 9.54 2.56 -8.86
C GLN A 28 10.10 3.98 -8.75
N LEU A 29 10.52 4.42 -7.56
CA LEU A 29 11.07 5.77 -7.36
C LEU A 29 12.36 6.03 -8.13
N LYS A 30 13.06 5.00 -8.58
CA LYS A 30 14.31 5.14 -9.35
C LYS A 30 14.08 5.65 -10.78
N THR A 31 12.91 5.40 -11.32
CA THR A 31 12.58 5.67 -12.72
C THR A 31 11.49 6.73 -12.90
N THR A 32 10.92 7.23 -11.79
CA THR A 32 9.80 8.16 -11.80
C THR A 32 10.22 9.58 -11.44
N PRO A 33 9.59 10.61 -12.04
CA PRO A 33 9.84 12.01 -11.70
C PRO A 33 9.61 12.30 -10.20
N GLY A 34 10.38 13.27 -9.68
CA GLY A 34 10.31 13.64 -8.25
C GLY A 34 8.97 14.24 -7.80
N ASN A 35 8.18 14.72 -8.73
CA ASN A 35 6.88 15.37 -8.49
C ASN A 35 5.67 14.43 -8.71
N GLN A 36 5.90 13.15 -8.97
CA GLN A 36 4.79 12.20 -9.13
C GLN A 36 4.20 11.87 -7.76
N ASP A 37 2.86 11.82 -7.70
CA ASP A 37 2.12 11.49 -6.49
C ASP A 37 2.39 10.06 -6.05
N ILE A 38 2.53 9.89 -4.74
CA ILE A 38 2.74 8.60 -4.10
C ILE A 38 1.56 8.29 -3.21
N HIS A 39 0.92 7.16 -3.45
CA HIS A 39 -0.14 6.65 -2.62
C HIS A 39 0.34 5.39 -1.89
N ILE A 40 0.02 5.29 -0.60
CA ILE A 40 0.41 4.14 0.23
C ILE A 40 -0.84 3.44 0.72
N VAL A 41 -0.93 2.15 0.42
CA VAL A 41 -1.98 1.22 0.87
C VAL A 41 -1.43 0.20 1.86
N GLU A 42 -2.30 -0.60 2.46
CA GLU A 42 -1.90 -1.60 3.45
C GLU A 42 -1.21 -2.79 2.79
N SER A 43 -1.84 -3.41 1.77
CA SER A 43 -1.37 -4.66 1.18
C SER A 43 -0.73 -4.49 -0.19
N GLU A 44 0.20 -5.40 -0.51
CA GLU A 44 0.86 -5.48 -1.82
C GLU A 44 -0.17 -5.79 -2.93
N LYS A 45 -1.18 -6.62 -2.64
CA LYS A 45 -2.30 -6.93 -3.54
C LYS A 45 -2.97 -5.63 -3.99
N THR A 46 -3.32 -4.78 -3.02
CA THR A 46 -4.00 -3.51 -3.27
C THR A 46 -3.14 -2.59 -4.11
N ALA A 47 -1.84 -2.45 -3.80
CA ALA A 47 -0.91 -1.62 -4.59
C ALA A 47 -0.83 -2.07 -6.05
N ILE A 48 -0.76 -3.39 -6.32
CA ILE A 48 -0.73 -3.93 -7.67
C ILE A 48 -2.03 -3.61 -8.43
N ILE A 49 -3.17 -3.86 -7.80
CA ILE A 49 -4.48 -3.63 -8.42
C ILE A 49 -4.67 -2.14 -8.71
N MET A 50 -4.33 -1.26 -7.77
CA MET A 50 -4.47 0.17 -7.95
C MET A 50 -3.52 0.74 -9.01
N THR A 51 -2.33 0.15 -9.19
CA THR A 51 -1.45 0.50 -10.31
C THR A 51 -2.10 0.21 -11.66
N PHE A 52 -2.92 -0.83 -11.76
CA PHE A 52 -3.67 -1.13 -12.97
C PHE A 52 -4.75 -0.07 -13.25
N PHE A 53 -5.49 0.37 -12.24
CA PHE A 53 -6.53 1.39 -12.41
C PHE A 53 -5.95 2.81 -12.60
N PHE A 54 -4.85 3.12 -11.91
CA PHE A 54 -4.24 4.45 -11.88
C PHE A 54 -2.73 4.38 -12.16
N PRO A 55 -2.32 4.06 -13.39
CA PRO A 55 -0.91 3.81 -13.73
C PRO A 55 -0.02 5.07 -13.67
N HIS A 56 -0.61 6.26 -13.55
CA HIS A 56 0.11 7.53 -13.40
C HIS A 56 0.45 7.87 -11.95
N ILE A 57 -0.03 7.08 -10.99
CA ILE A 57 0.25 7.22 -9.55
C ILE A 57 1.24 6.12 -9.14
N ILE A 58 2.17 6.46 -8.26
CA ILE A 58 3.05 5.46 -7.64
C ILE A 58 2.32 4.84 -6.46
N TRP A 59 1.97 3.56 -6.58
CA TRP A 59 1.34 2.82 -5.50
C TRP A 59 2.37 1.99 -4.75
N LEU A 60 2.50 2.28 -3.45
CA LEU A 60 3.36 1.54 -2.53
C LEU A 60 2.50 0.81 -1.50
N ALA A 61 3.04 -0.24 -0.88
CA ALA A 61 2.37 -0.89 0.24
C ALA A 61 3.23 -0.93 1.50
N SER A 62 2.56 -0.78 2.65
CA SER A 62 3.19 -0.78 3.96
C SER A 62 3.53 -2.18 4.47
N GLY A 63 2.82 -3.22 3.98
CA GLY A 63 2.96 -4.61 4.43
C GLY A 63 2.17 -4.89 5.71
N GLY A 64 1.00 -4.28 5.87
CA GLY A 64 0.07 -4.47 6.97
C GLY A 64 -0.25 -3.18 7.74
N SER A 65 -1.31 -3.21 8.55
CA SER A 65 -1.83 -2.02 9.26
C SER A 65 -0.83 -1.34 10.21
N ASN A 66 0.14 -2.09 10.73
CA ASN A 66 1.26 -1.56 11.53
C ASN A 66 2.52 -1.30 10.69
N GLY A 67 2.41 -1.30 9.38
CA GLY A 67 3.52 -1.25 8.44
C GLY A 67 4.11 0.14 8.21
N LEU A 68 3.49 1.22 8.71
CA LEU A 68 3.99 2.61 8.59
C LEU A 68 5.14 2.86 9.58
N GLN A 69 6.18 2.04 9.51
CA GLN A 69 7.36 2.18 10.34
C GLN A 69 8.26 3.28 9.81
N SER A 70 8.73 4.15 10.70
CA SER A 70 9.47 5.36 10.37
C SER A 70 10.62 5.14 9.38
N PHE A 71 11.48 4.15 9.61
CA PHE A 71 12.63 3.92 8.75
C PHE A 71 12.29 3.66 7.27
N LYS A 72 11.07 3.19 6.97
CA LYS A 72 10.61 2.96 5.59
C LYS A 72 10.40 4.26 4.81
N PHE A 73 10.19 5.39 5.52
CA PHE A 73 9.89 6.69 4.93
C PHE A 73 11.14 7.51 4.58
N GLN A 74 12.32 7.09 5.01
CA GLN A 74 13.56 7.78 4.70
C GLN A 74 13.80 7.98 3.19
N ALA A 75 13.39 7.02 2.38
CA ALA A 75 13.51 7.08 0.93
C ALA A 75 12.48 8.01 0.26
N LEU A 76 11.49 8.51 1.01
CA LEU A 76 10.39 9.34 0.51
C LEU A 76 10.60 10.83 0.81
N LYS A 77 11.76 11.24 1.33
CA LYS A 77 12.07 12.66 1.60
C LYS A 77 11.91 13.52 0.35
N GLY A 78 11.25 14.67 0.52
CA GLY A 78 10.96 15.59 -0.58
C GLY A 78 9.79 15.17 -1.47
N ARG A 79 9.04 14.14 -1.10
CA ARG A 79 7.88 13.65 -1.85
C ARG A 79 6.57 14.07 -1.20
N THR A 80 5.52 14.08 -2.02
CA THR A 80 4.13 14.23 -1.56
C THR A 80 3.48 12.85 -1.48
N ILE A 81 2.82 12.57 -0.36
CA ILE A 81 2.28 11.24 -0.04
C ILE A 81 0.82 11.37 0.39
N CYS A 82 -0.04 10.49 -0.10
CA CYS A 82 -1.37 10.27 0.41
C CYS A 82 -1.50 8.84 0.95
N LEU A 83 -2.08 8.67 2.13
CA LEU A 83 -2.32 7.37 2.75
C LEU A 83 -3.75 6.90 2.45
N PHE A 84 -3.89 5.64 2.08
CA PHE A 84 -5.16 4.98 1.82
C PHE A 84 -5.33 3.79 2.77
N PRO A 85 -5.76 4.04 4.03
CA PRO A 85 -6.02 2.99 4.99
C PRO A 85 -7.19 2.10 4.57
N ASP A 86 -7.12 0.81 4.90
CA ASP A 86 -8.25 -0.09 4.78
C ASP A 86 -9.39 0.35 5.71
N GLN A 87 -10.61 -0.10 5.45
CA GLN A 87 -11.77 0.18 6.26
C GLN A 87 -11.51 -0.16 7.74
N GLY A 88 -11.83 0.76 8.64
CA GLY A 88 -11.59 0.65 10.10
C GLY A 88 -10.16 0.96 10.53
N LYS A 89 -9.29 1.50 9.64
CA LYS A 89 -7.91 1.84 9.94
C LYS A 89 -7.58 3.34 9.83
N TYR A 90 -8.55 4.16 9.47
CA TYR A 90 -8.33 5.58 9.26
C TYR A 90 -7.67 6.29 10.46
N ASP A 91 -8.25 6.15 11.66
CA ASP A 91 -7.75 6.86 12.84
C ASP A 91 -6.33 6.39 13.21
N LEU A 92 -6.07 5.08 13.14
CA LEU A 92 -4.75 4.50 13.40
C LEU A 92 -3.69 5.07 12.44
N TRP A 93 -4.02 5.11 11.15
CA TRP A 93 -3.08 5.58 10.13
C TRP A 93 -2.87 7.09 10.18
N ASN A 94 -3.91 7.83 10.53
CA ASN A 94 -3.81 9.28 10.69
C ASN A 94 -2.90 9.64 11.88
N GLU A 95 -3.04 8.96 13.02
CA GLU A 95 -2.13 9.11 14.15
C GLU A 95 -0.67 8.78 13.78
N GLN A 96 -0.45 7.71 13.02
CA GLN A 96 0.88 7.35 12.54
C GLN A 96 1.43 8.39 11.56
N MET A 97 0.59 8.93 10.68
CA MET A 97 0.96 10.01 9.74
C MET A 97 1.44 11.26 10.47
N GLU A 98 0.75 11.69 11.53
CA GLU A 98 1.14 12.85 12.32
C GLU A 98 2.55 12.68 12.93
N ARG A 99 2.86 11.50 13.44
CA ARG A 99 4.21 11.16 13.93
C ARG A 99 5.25 11.20 12.83
N LEU A 100 4.93 10.62 11.66
CA LEU A 100 5.82 10.63 10.50
C LEU A 100 6.05 12.04 9.95
N GLN A 101 5.02 12.88 9.94
CA GLN A 101 5.15 14.29 9.53
C GLN A 101 6.10 15.06 10.45
N PHE A 102 6.04 14.81 11.77
CA PHE A 102 6.96 15.39 12.73
C PHE A 102 8.41 14.91 12.52
N GLU A 103 8.59 13.61 12.29
CA GLU A 103 9.91 13.01 12.09
C GLU A 103 10.54 13.36 10.73
N TYR A 104 9.72 13.50 9.70
CA TYR A 104 10.14 13.80 8.32
C TYR A 104 9.50 15.09 7.80
N PRO A 105 9.91 16.27 8.26
CA PRO A 105 9.31 17.55 7.84
C PRO A 105 9.50 17.87 6.35
N SER A 106 10.40 17.15 5.67
CA SER A 106 10.60 17.25 4.22
C SER A 106 9.64 16.42 3.38
N ILE A 107 8.83 15.55 4.00
CA ILE A 107 7.76 14.83 3.33
C ILE A 107 6.49 15.67 3.48
N THR A 108 5.77 15.85 2.40
CA THR A 108 4.44 16.48 2.42
C THR A 108 3.38 15.40 2.48
N PHE A 109 2.71 15.25 3.63
CA PHE A 109 1.55 14.38 3.73
C PHE A 109 0.30 15.15 3.33
N GLN A 110 -0.45 14.63 2.38
CA GLN A 110 -1.83 15.02 2.13
C GLN A 110 -2.75 14.37 3.19
N PRO A 111 -3.94 14.93 3.44
CA PRO A 111 -4.91 14.26 4.32
C PRO A 111 -5.10 12.81 3.89
N SER A 112 -5.11 11.89 4.86
CA SER A 112 -5.38 10.47 4.58
C SER A 112 -6.76 10.32 3.94
N SER A 113 -6.88 9.40 2.97
CA SER A 113 -8.17 9.13 2.35
C SER A 113 -9.13 8.50 3.35
N ARG A 114 -10.37 9.01 3.38
CA ARG A 114 -11.50 8.45 4.12
C ARG A 114 -12.46 7.64 3.25
N GLU A 115 -12.09 7.40 2.01
CA GLU A 115 -12.99 6.77 1.03
C GLU A 115 -13.49 5.40 1.51
N CYS A 116 -12.62 4.54 2.04
CA CYS A 116 -13.04 3.22 2.53
C CYS A 116 -14.03 3.32 3.70
N GLU A 117 -13.88 4.32 4.60
CA GLU A 117 -14.82 4.54 5.69
C GLU A 117 -16.18 5.03 5.17
N LEU A 118 -16.17 6.01 4.25
CA LEU A 118 -17.38 6.56 3.66
C LEU A 118 -18.14 5.48 2.87
N TRP A 119 -17.46 4.70 2.05
CA TRP A 119 -18.08 3.61 1.30
C TRP A 119 -18.61 2.49 2.20
N HIS A 120 -18.01 2.27 3.36
CA HIS A 120 -18.57 1.36 4.35
C HIS A 120 -19.83 1.93 5.00
N GLU A 121 -19.83 3.21 5.37
CA GLU A 121 -21.03 3.91 5.90
C GLU A 121 -22.19 3.88 4.90
N GLU A 122 -21.90 3.94 3.61
CA GLU A 122 -22.87 3.83 2.51
C GLU A 122 -23.26 2.37 2.15
N ASN A 123 -22.74 1.38 2.88
CA ASN A 123 -22.92 -0.05 2.62
C ASN A 123 -22.42 -0.54 1.25
N ILE A 124 -21.43 0.13 0.67
CA ILE A 124 -20.78 -0.26 -0.58
C ILE A 124 -19.64 -1.25 -0.31
N LEU A 125 -18.89 -1.03 0.76
CA LEU A 125 -17.83 -1.91 1.23
C LEU A 125 -18.24 -2.67 2.50
N GLU A 126 -17.75 -3.89 2.62
CA GLU A 126 -17.87 -4.69 3.83
C GLU A 126 -16.74 -4.38 4.81
N LYS A 127 -16.88 -4.88 6.04
CA LYS A 127 -15.85 -4.70 7.06
C LYS A 127 -14.53 -5.33 6.61
N GLY A 128 -13.48 -4.52 6.55
CA GLY A 128 -12.14 -4.94 6.18
C GLY A 128 -11.84 -4.93 4.69
N ASP A 129 -12.79 -4.47 3.86
CA ASP A 129 -12.53 -4.19 2.45
C ASP A 129 -11.56 -3.01 2.30
N ASP A 130 -10.86 -2.99 1.17
CA ASP A 130 -9.92 -1.95 0.81
C ASP A 130 -10.35 -1.19 -0.47
N ILE A 131 -9.59 -0.18 -0.85
CA ILE A 131 -9.86 0.62 -2.05
C ILE A 131 -9.89 -0.24 -3.33
N ALA A 132 -9.08 -1.29 -3.43
CA ALA A 132 -9.08 -2.17 -4.60
C ALA A 132 -10.38 -2.99 -4.67
N ASP A 133 -10.95 -3.39 -3.54
CA ASP A 133 -12.21 -4.13 -3.52
C ASP A 133 -13.35 -3.26 -4.07
N TYR A 134 -13.36 -1.96 -3.76
CA TYR A 134 -14.30 -1.01 -4.36
C TYR A 134 -14.18 -0.96 -5.88
N TYR A 135 -12.96 -0.76 -6.40
CA TYR A 135 -12.74 -0.66 -7.84
C TYR A 135 -13.03 -1.97 -8.58
N LEU A 136 -12.68 -3.11 -7.99
CA LEU A 136 -13.00 -4.43 -8.56
C LEU A 136 -14.50 -4.70 -8.62
N LYS A 137 -15.26 -4.29 -7.60
CA LYS A 137 -16.73 -4.47 -7.55
C LYS A 137 -17.45 -3.55 -8.56
N ASN A 138 -16.98 -2.31 -8.72
CA ASN A 138 -17.70 -1.29 -9.50
C ASN A 138 -17.22 -1.15 -10.95
N HIS A 139 -16.00 -1.54 -11.24
CA HIS A 139 -15.51 -1.65 -12.59
C HIS A 139 -15.62 -3.11 -13.02
N ASN A 140 -16.69 -3.46 -13.75
CA ASN A 140 -16.80 -4.74 -14.44
C ASN A 140 -15.57 -4.88 -15.33
N LEU A 141 -14.49 -5.46 -14.81
CA LEU A 141 -13.38 -5.92 -15.63
C LEU A 141 -13.93 -7.10 -16.45
N ARG A 142 -14.57 -6.78 -17.58
CA ARG A 142 -14.80 -7.78 -18.60
C ARG A 142 -13.42 -8.23 -19.07
N TYR A 143 -13.14 -9.48 -18.86
CA TYR A 143 -11.96 -10.21 -19.35
C TYR A 143 -11.98 -10.34 -20.89
N ASP A 144 -12.33 -9.29 -21.61
CA ASP A 144 -12.50 -9.27 -23.06
C ASP A 144 -11.35 -8.57 -23.80
N ALA A 145 -10.27 -8.23 -23.11
CA ALA A 145 -9.08 -7.74 -23.79
C ALA A 145 -8.09 -8.92 -23.97
N PRO A 146 -7.79 -9.33 -25.21
CA PRO A 146 -6.69 -10.26 -25.44
C PRO A 146 -5.41 -9.58 -24.99
N VAL A 147 -4.75 -10.17 -23.99
CA VAL A 147 -3.38 -9.79 -23.62
C VAL A 147 -2.49 -10.14 -24.82
N SER A 148 -2.26 -9.19 -25.71
CA SER A 148 -1.18 -9.32 -26.69
C SER A 148 0.14 -9.14 -25.92
N ILE A 149 0.72 -10.27 -25.56
CA ILE A 149 2.10 -10.34 -25.10
C ILE A 149 2.96 -10.06 -26.35
N ILE A 150 3.54 -8.87 -26.41
CA ILE A 150 4.63 -8.53 -27.34
C ILE A 150 5.93 -8.66 -26.58
#